data_ab000ebaa7030f6f0c07bc6813aefa7f
#
_entry.id   ab000ebaa7030f6f0c07bc6813aefa7f
#
_cell.length_a   1.000
_cell.length_b   1.000
_cell.length_c   1.000
_cell.angle_alpha   90.00
_cell.angle_beta   90.00
_cell.angle_gamma   90.00
#
_symmetry.space_group_name_H-M   'P 1'
#
loop_
_entity.id
_entity.type
_entity.pdbx_description
1 polymer ?
#
loop_
_entity_poly.entity_id
_entity_poly.type
_entity_poly.pdbx_seq_one_letter_code
_entity_poly.pdbx_strand_id
1 'polypeptide(L)'
;EWKLRQPDSYYDVVRELILNGDTLADIIQLPDMDMNMEYINTGKFVCLDEYLDYMPNYKKFLQSNPDIKASLTTDTGHIYYVPQTVLTCNYGLCVMYNQEWLRKAGKSEPQTLDELVELLRIYKSEDMNDNGYSTDEIPLSITPDFIPYMFGPAFGLDLSTGFLIDDYGNVSYSYSDSVNYRKYLEFVNDLYE
;
A
#
# COMPACT_ATOMS: atom_id res chain seq x y z
N GLU A 1 6.16 -31.76 -0.77
CA GLU A 1 7.51 -31.25 -0.49
C GLU A 1 7.49 -29.73 -0.50
N TRP A 2 7.97 -29.08 0.58
CA TRP A 2 8.04 -27.61 0.64
C TRP A 2 9.33 -27.13 0.00
N LYS A 3 9.21 -26.29 -1.05
CA LYS A 3 10.36 -25.61 -1.67
C LYS A 3 10.38 -24.16 -1.21
N LEU A 4 11.28 -23.84 -0.26
CA LEU A 4 11.52 -22.48 0.17
C LEU A 4 12.47 -21.78 -0.82
N ARG A 5 12.08 -20.58 -1.26
CA ARG A 5 12.89 -19.70 -2.12
C ARG A 5 13.14 -18.38 -1.39
N GLN A 6 14.21 -17.70 -1.74
CA GLN A 6 14.49 -16.36 -1.21
C GLN A 6 13.41 -15.38 -1.71
N PRO A 7 12.90 -14.47 -0.85
CA PRO A 7 11.83 -13.56 -1.22
C PRO A 7 12.10 -12.76 -2.50
N ASP A 8 13.30 -12.22 -2.64
CA ASP A 8 13.67 -11.32 -3.74
C ASP A 8 13.71 -12.00 -5.12
N SER A 9 13.76 -13.32 -5.16
CA SER A 9 13.77 -14.08 -6.42
C SER A 9 12.55 -15.00 -6.60
N TYR A 10 11.65 -15.05 -5.63
CA TYR A 10 10.53 -15.98 -5.65
C TYR A 10 9.63 -15.75 -6.87
N TYR A 11 9.28 -14.52 -7.12
CA TYR A 11 8.34 -14.14 -8.17
C TYR A 11 8.92 -14.35 -9.56
N ASP A 12 10.18 -14.01 -9.76
CA ASP A 12 10.88 -14.26 -11.04
C ASP A 12 10.94 -15.75 -11.34
N VAL A 13 11.27 -16.56 -10.33
CA VAL A 13 11.33 -18.03 -10.47
C VAL A 13 9.95 -18.62 -10.76
N VAL A 14 8.90 -18.17 -10.06
CA VAL A 14 7.53 -18.66 -10.29
C VAL A 14 7.06 -18.29 -11.70
N ARG A 15 7.32 -17.06 -12.13
CA ARG A 15 7.01 -16.61 -13.50
C ARG A 15 7.69 -17.49 -14.55
N GLU A 16 8.97 -17.75 -14.38
CA GLU A 16 9.75 -18.59 -15.30
C GLU A 16 9.17 -20.01 -15.38
N LEU A 17 8.84 -20.62 -14.23
CA LEU A 17 8.21 -21.94 -14.17
C LEU A 17 6.84 -21.97 -14.85
N ILE A 18 6.03 -20.93 -14.69
CA ILE A 18 4.72 -20.84 -15.34
C ILE A 18 4.88 -20.72 -16.86
N LEU A 19 5.75 -19.85 -17.35
CA LEU A 19 5.91 -19.55 -18.76
C LEU A 19 6.63 -20.68 -19.52
N ASN A 20 7.66 -21.26 -18.91
CA ASN A 20 8.48 -22.29 -19.57
C ASN A 20 7.89 -23.71 -19.53
N GLY A 21 6.74 -23.91 -18.90
CA GLY A 21 6.03 -25.18 -18.92
C GLY A 21 6.56 -26.25 -17.97
N ASP A 22 7.41 -25.88 -17.02
CA ASP A 22 7.93 -26.78 -15.98
C ASP A 22 6.81 -27.25 -15.04
N THR A 23 7.10 -28.30 -14.27
CA THR A 23 6.17 -28.80 -13.26
C THR A 23 5.99 -27.77 -12.16
N LEU A 24 4.77 -27.29 -12.00
CA LEU A 24 4.38 -26.36 -10.95
C LEU A 24 4.05 -27.12 -9.66
N ALA A 25 4.10 -26.40 -8.54
CA ALA A 25 3.50 -26.89 -7.29
C ALA A 25 1.97 -26.88 -7.42
N ASP A 26 1.31 -27.77 -6.64
CA ASP A 26 -0.15 -27.86 -6.63
C ASP A 26 -0.81 -26.55 -6.15
N ILE A 27 -0.14 -25.81 -5.28
CA ILE A 27 -0.57 -24.50 -4.75
C ILE A 27 0.60 -23.54 -4.86
N ILE A 28 0.34 -22.36 -5.44
CA ILE A 28 1.33 -21.31 -5.66
C ILE A 28 0.78 -19.98 -5.11
N GLN A 29 1.60 -19.27 -4.35
CA GLN A 29 1.31 -17.89 -4.00
C GLN A 29 1.78 -16.98 -5.14
N LEU A 30 0.86 -16.25 -5.75
CA LEU A 30 1.17 -15.26 -6.79
C LEU A 30 1.22 -13.85 -6.17
N PRO A 31 2.14 -12.99 -6.64
CA PRO A 31 2.40 -11.70 -6.00
C PRO A 31 1.35 -10.65 -6.31
N ASP A 32 0.83 -10.64 -7.54
CA ASP A 32 0.04 -9.54 -8.05
C ASP A 32 -1.09 -10.03 -8.94
N MET A 33 -2.26 -9.36 -8.86
CA MET A 33 -3.42 -9.74 -9.64
C MET A 33 -3.30 -9.35 -11.12
N ASP A 34 -2.63 -8.25 -11.44
CA ASP A 34 -2.53 -7.76 -12.83
C ASP A 34 -1.70 -8.68 -13.73
N MET A 35 -0.72 -9.36 -13.17
CA MET A 35 0.06 -10.36 -13.91
C MET A 35 -0.67 -11.70 -14.10
N ASN A 36 -1.78 -11.92 -13.40
CA ASN A 36 -2.41 -13.23 -13.33
C ASN A 36 -3.18 -13.60 -14.60
N MET A 37 -3.66 -12.64 -15.38
CA MET A 37 -4.36 -12.94 -16.64
C MET A 37 -3.45 -13.58 -17.67
N GLU A 38 -2.18 -13.16 -17.76
CA GLU A 38 -1.18 -13.83 -18.61
C GLU A 38 -1.02 -15.30 -18.22
N TYR A 39 -1.00 -15.57 -16.91
CA TYR A 39 -0.83 -16.92 -16.37
C TYR A 39 -2.07 -17.80 -16.53
N ILE A 40 -3.26 -17.23 -16.31
CA ILE A 40 -4.54 -17.93 -16.51
C ILE A 40 -4.66 -18.42 -17.96
N ASN A 41 -4.27 -17.58 -18.91
CA ASN A 41 -4.32 -17.91 -20.34
C ASN A 41 -3.39 -19.05 -20.73
N THR A 42 -2.44 -19.46 -19.87
CA THR A 42 -1.63 -20.66 -20.11
C THR A 42 -2.41 -21.97 -19.96
N GLY A 43 -3.61 -21.93 -19.36
CA GLY A 43 -4.43 -23.09 -19.09
C GLY A 43 -3.88 -24.02 -17.97
N LYS A 44 -2.87 -23.56 -17.21
CA LYS A 44 -2.25 -24.34 -16.13
C LYS A 44 -2.95 -24.20 -14.80
N PHE A 45 -3.86 -23.24 -14.68
CA PHE A 45 -4.60 -22.98 -13.46
C PHE A 45 -6.01 -23.51 -13.52
N VAL A 46 -6.46 -24.05 -12.40
CA VAL A 46 -7.79 -24.64 -12.26
C VAL A 46 -8.84 -23.53 -12.11
N CYS A 47 -9.91 -23.62 -12.90
CA CYS A 47 -11.08 -22.77 -12.71
C CYS A 47 -11.85 -23.25 -11.45
N LEU A 48 -11.83 -22.44 -10.40
CA LEU A 48 -12.39 -22.81 -9.10
C LEU A 48 -13.92 -22.82 -9.08
N ASP A 49 -14.57 -22.16 -10.03
CA ASP A 49 -16.04 -22.15 -10.13
C ASP A 49 -16.61 -23.57 -10.27
N GLU A 50 -15.90 -24.41 -11.00
CA GLU A 50 -16.33 -25.82 -11.24
C GLU A 50 -16.24 -26.69 -9.99
N TYR A 51 -15.50 -26.22 -8.97
CA TYR A 51 -15.20 -26.97 -7.76
C TYR A 51 -15.83 -26.37 -6.50
N LEU A 52 -16.62 -25.31 -6.59
CA LEU A 52 -17.21 -24.64 -5.43
C LEU A 52 -18.10 -25.55 -4.58
N ASP A 53 -18.71 -26.57 -5.16
CA ASP A 53 -19.52 -27.55 -4.42
C ASP A 53 -18.66 -28.43 -3.52
N TYR A 54 -17.39 -28.62 -3.84
CA TYR A 54 -16.40 -29.31 -3.01
C TYR A 54 -15.70 -28.37 -2.02
N MET A 55 -15.94 -27.07 -2.11
CA MET A 55 -15.32 -26.02 -1.29
C MET A 55 -16.38 -25.22 -0.50
N PRO A 56 -17.15 -25.84 0.40
CA PRO A 56 -18.33 -25.23 1.03
C PRO A 56 -17.99 -23.96 1.84
N ASN A 57 -16.83 -23.92 2.48
CA ASN A 57 -16.38 -22.75 3.23
C ASN A 57 -16.02 -21.58 2.31
N TYR A 58 -15.35 -21.86 1.21
CA TYR A 58 -15.00 -20.83 0.22
C TYR A 58 -16.23 -20.32 -0.51
N LYS A 59 -17.15 -21.20 -0.88
CA LYS A 59 -18.45 -20.83 -1.47
C LYS A 59 -19.24 -19.90 -0.55
N LYS A 60 -19.30 -20.21 0.75
CA LYS A 60 -19.95 -19.37 1.77
C LYS A 60 -19.24 -18.02 1.92
N PHE A 61 -17.90 -18.04 1.92
CA PHE A 61 -17.09 -16.79 1.99
C PHE A 61 -17.42 -15.87 0.82
N LEU A 62 -17.40 -16.35 -0.41
CA LEU A 62 -17.74 -15.58 -1.61
C LEU A 62 -19.18 -15.02 -1.58
N GLN A 63 -20.14 -15.80 -1.04
CA GLN A 63 -21.53 -15.36 -0.88
C GLN A 63 -21.66 -14.23 0.15
N SER A 64 -20.86 -14.28 1.21
CA SER A 64 -20.88 -13.28 2.29
C SER A 64 -20.10 -12.02 1.97
N ASN A 65 -19.26 -12.04 0.92
CA ASN A 65 -18.36 -10.93 0.53
C ASN A 65 -18.48 -10.68 -0.98
N PRO A 66 -19.59 -10.09 -1.45
CA PRO A 66 -19.82 -9.90 -2.89
C PRO A 66 -18.78 -9.01 -3.57
N ASP A 67 -18.25 -8.01 -2.86
CA ASP A 67 -17.21 -7.11 -3.39
C ASP A 67 -15.89 -7.85 -3.62
N ILE A 68 -15.51 -8.71 -2.66
CA ILE A 68 -14.34 -9.58 -2.83
C ILE A 68 -14.56 -10.56 -3.99
N LYS A 69 -15.77 -11.14 -4.07
CA LYS A 69 -16.10 -12.01 -5.20
C LYS A 69 -15.95 -11.28 -6.53
N ALA A 70 -16.44 -10.04 -6.63
CA ALA A 70 -16.32 -9.23 -7.83
C ALA A 70 -14.85 -8.97 -8.21
N SER A 71 -14.00 -8.62 -7.23
CA SER A 71 -12.57 -8.40 -7.47
C SER A 71 -11.77 -9.64 -7.86
N LEU A 72 -12.23 -10.83 -7.46
CA LEU A 72 -11.63 -12.12 -7.84
C LEU A 72 -12.12 -12.65 -9.18
N THR A 73 -13.22 -12.10 -9.69
CA THR A 73 -13.85 -12.58 -10.93
C THR A 73 -13.16 -11.91 -12.11
N THR A 74 -12.62 -12.74 -13.01
CA THR A 74 -12.01 -12.27 -14.25
C THR A 74 -13.04 -11.66 -15.21
N ASP A 75 -12.58 -10.95 -16.25
CA ASP A 75 -13.44 -10.41 -17.32
C ASP A 75 -14.26 -11.49 -18.03
N THR A 76 -13.77 -12.73 -17.99
CA THR A 76 -14.48 -13.92 -18.55
C THR A 76 -15.50 -14.52 -17.57
N GLY A 77 -15.65 -13.94 -16.38
CA GLY A 77 -16.62 -14.36 -15.36
C GLY A 77 -16.17 -15.51 -14.47
N HIS A 78 -14.89 -15.89 -14.49
CA HIS A 78 -14.34 -17.04 -13.77
C HIS A 78 -13.45 -16.64 -12.60
N ILE A 79 -13.34 -17.55 -11.60
CA ILE A 79 -12.48 -17.36 -10.41
C ILE A 79 -11.40 -18.46 -10.39
N TYR A 80 -10.15 -18.02 -10.26
CA TYR A 80 -8.96 -18.90 -10.23
C TYR A 80 -8.18 -18.82 -8.92
N TYR A 81 -8.60 -17.96 -7.98
CA TYR A 81 -7.83 -17.63 -6.78
C TYR A 81 -8.60 -17.88 -5.50
N VAL A 82 -7.86 -18.22 -4.47
CA VAL A 82 -8.31 -18.10 -3.07
C VAL A 82 -7.59 -16.87 -2.50
N PRO A 83 -8.31 -15.83 -2.10
CA PRO A 83 -7.68 -14.60 -1.62
C PRO A 83 -7.01 -14.82 -0.27
N GLN A 84 -5.90 -14.15 -0.04
CA GLN A 84 -5.40 -13.95 1.29
C GLN A 84 -6.21 -12.84 1.95
N THR A 85 -7.00 -13.19 2.94
CA THR A 85 -7.74 -12.21 3.75
C THR A 85 -6.99 -11.93 5.03
N VAL A 86 -6.65 -10.66 5.26
CA VAL A 86 -6.06 -10.21 6.52
C VAL A 86 -7.18 -9.69 7.39
N LEU A 87 -7.49 -10.41 8.46
CA LEU A 87 -8.51 -10.03 9.44
C LEU A 87 -8.01 -8.95 10.42
N THR A 88 -6.76 -8.54 10.30
CA THR A 88 -6.19 -7.47 11.11
C THR A 88 -6.56 -6.12 10.53
N CYS A 89 -6.85 -5.18 11.41
CA CYS A 89 -7.06 -3.79 11.02
C CYS A 89 -5.92 -3.36 10.08
N ASN A 90 -6.28 -2.81 8.94
CA ASN A 90 -5.33 -2.06 8.13
C ASN A 90 -4.91 -0.84 8.96
N TYR A 91 -3.85 -1.00 9.74
CA TYR A 91 -3.17 0.15 10.29
C TYR A 91 -2.51 0.83 9.09
N GLY A 92 -3.05 1.96 8.71
CA GLY A 92 -2.40 2.85 7.75
C GLY A 92 -1.02 3.28 8.28
N LEU A 93 -0.33 4.05 7.48
CA LEU A 93 0.88 4.73 7.94
C LEU A 93 0.53 5.58 9.16
N CYS A 94 1.35 5.49 10.19
CA CYS A 94 1.20 6.30 11.39
C CYS A 94 2.46 7.12 11.63
N VAL A 95 2.28 8.32 12.17
CA VAL A 95 3.38 9.17 12.61
C VAL A 95 3.66 8.86 14.07
N MET A 96 4.91 8.60 14.40
CA MET A 96 5.37 8.48 15.77
C MET A 96 6.15 9.73 16.16
N TYR A 97 5.82 10.28 17.33
CA TYR A 97 6.49 11.45 17.87
C TYR A 97 7.38 11.07 19.05
N ASN A 98 8.57 11.65 19.11
CA ASN A 98 9.37 11.60 20.31
C ASN A 98 8.72 12.54 21.37
N GLN A 99 8.15 11.96 22.40
CA GLN A 99 7.46 12.72 23.45
C GLN A 99 8.37 13.67 24.23
N GLU A 100 9.63 13.31 24.39
CA GLU A 100 10.61 14.16 25.06
C GLU A 100 10.90 15.41 24.23
N TRP A 101 11.04 15.25 22.92
CA TRP A 101 11.24 16.34 21.97
C TRP A 101 9.99 17.25 21.90
N LEU A 102 8.79 16.68 21.89
CA LEU A 102 7.55 17.46 21.95
C LEU A 102 7.51 18.34 23.21
N ARG A 103 7.81 17.75 24.38
CA ARG A 103 7.84 18.48 25.64
C ARG A 103 8.92 19.57 25.66
N LYS A 104 10.11 19.28 25.14
CA LYS A 104 11.23 20.24 25.05
C LYS A 104 10.89 21.40 24.11
N ALA A 105 10.25 21.13 23.00
CA ALA A 105 9.74 22.14 22.08
C ALA A 105 8.54 22.93 22.64
N GLY A 106 7.98 22.54 23.78
CA GLY A 106 6.79 23.16 24.36
C GLY A 106 5.55 23.02 23.48
N LYS A 107 5.50 21.93 22.69
CA LYS A 107 4.41 21.64 21.75
C LYS A 107 3.66 20.37 22.12
N SER A 108 2.44 20.25 21.63
CA SER A 108 1.66 19.01 21.61
C SER A 108 1.78 18.36 20.21
N GLU A 109 1.19 17.17 20.09
CA GLU A 109 1.08 16.49 18.79
C GLU A 109 0.38 17.38 17.76
N PRO A 110 0.97 17.60 16.57
CA PRO A 110 0.38 18.44 15.52
C PRO A 110 -0.98 17.90 15.07
N GLN A 111 -1.92 18.78 14.87
CA GLN A 111 -3.25 18.47 14.35
C GLN A 111 -3.43 18.92 12.90
N THR A 112 -2.50 19.73 12.39
CA THR A 112 -2.49 20.23 11.01
C THR A 112 -1.11 20.08 10.40
N LEU A 113 -1.04 20.16 9.06
CA LEU A 113 0.24 20.13 8.35
C LEU A 113 1.13 21.35 8.69
N ASP A 114 0.53 22.51 8.88
CA ASP A 114 1.26 23.73 9.26
C ASP A 114 1.91 23.56 10.64
N GLU A 115 1.17 22.99 11.61
CA GLU A 115 1.72 22.68 12.94
C GLU A 115 2.83 21.63 12.86
N LEU A 116 2.71 20.65 11.96
CA LEU A 116 3.77 19.67 11.73
C LEU A 116 5.03 20.34 11.20
N VAL A 117 4.92 21.18 10.17
CA VAL A 117 6.06 21.91 9.60
C VAL A 117 6.71 22.81 10.66
N GLU A 118 5.91 23.52 11.46
CA GLU A 118 6.44 24.34 12.55
C GLU A 118 7.22 23.50 13.57
N LEU A 119 6.68 22.35 13.96
CA LEU A 119 7.34 21.43 14.87
C LEU A 119 8.66 20.91 14.31
N LEU A 120 8.69 20.53 13.05
CA LEU A 120 9.91 20.03 12.39
C LEU A 120 10.99 21.12 12.28
N ARG A 121 10.60 22.37 12.05
CA ARG A 121 11.52 23.52 12.08
C ARG A 121 12.14 23.75 13.45
N ILE A 122 11.36 23.61 14.52
CA ILE A 122 11.89 23.65 15.90
C ILE A 122 12.91 22.52 16.10
N TYR A 123 12.56 21.30 15.71
CA TYR A 123 13.48 20.16 15.84
C TYR A 123 14.78 20.35 15.03
N LYS A 124 14.71 21.04 13.90
CA LYS A 124 15.90 21.30 13.06
C LYS A 124 16.80 22.40 13.65
N SER A 125 16.23 23.33 14.44
CA SER A 125 16.95 24.52 14.93
C SER A 125 17.48 24.42 16.35
N GLU A 126 16.92 23.47 17.15
CA GLU A 126 17.23 23.33 18.57
C GLU A 126 17.99 22.01 18.81
N ASP A 127 18.89 22.02 19.80
CA ASP A 127 19.55 20.78 20.28
C ASP A 127 18.53 19.93 21.07
N MET A 128 17.84 19.05 20.37
CA MET A 128 16.73 18.26 20.91
C MET A 128 17.22 17.05 21.74
N ASN A 129 18.45 16.59 21.50
CA ASN A 129 19.02 15.41 22.13
C ASN A 129 20.02 15.73 23.26
N ASP A 130 20.25 17.04 23.57
CA ASP A 130 21.14 17.55 24.62
C ASP A 130 22.62 17.14 24.46
N ASN A 131 23.08 16.98 23.25
CA ASN A 131 24.47 16.60 22.96
C ASN A 131 25.41 17.82 22.77
N GLY A 132 24.86 19.04 22.78
CA GLY A 132 25.57 20.30 22.59
C GLY A 132 25.65 20.77 21.15
N TYR A 133 25.03 20.08 20.20
CA TYR A 133 24.97 20.44 18.79
C TYR A 133 23.51 20.52 18.36
N SER A 134 23.12 21.60 17.72
CA SER A 134 21.75 21.84 17.21
C SER A 134 21.61 21.58 15.70
N THR A 135 22.58 20.90 15.09
CA THR A 135 22.65 20.72 13.64
C THR A 135 22.69 19.25 13.21
N ASP A 136 22.60 18.32 14.16
CA ASP A 136 22.67 16.89 13.91
C ASP A 136 21.31 16.17 14.11
N GLU A 137 20.27 16.91 14.48
CA GLU A 137 18.92 16.37 14.53
C GLU A 137 18.39 16.02 13.14
N ILE A 138 17.67 14.89 13.11
CA ILE A 138 16.87 14.47 11.95
C ILE A 138 15.39 14.64 12.33
N PRO A 139 14.77 15.77 11.95
CA PRO A 139 13.41 16.11 12.36
C PRO A 139 12.36 15.11 11.90
N LEU A 140 12.52 14.59 10.67
CA LEU A 140 11.61 13.61 10.07
C LEU A 140 12.42 12.49 9.42
N SER A 141 12.08 11.26 9.76
CA SER A 141 12.60 10.06 9.08
C SER A 141 11.45 9.33 8.42
N ILE A 142 11.45 9.30 7.10
CA ILE A 142 10.43 8.63 6.28
C ILE A 142 11.10 8.08 5.02
N THR A 143 10.69 6.89 4.59
CA THR A 143 11.07 6.39 3.27
C THR A 143 10.39 7.22 2.19
N PRO A 144 11.12 7.73 1.17
CA PRO A 144 10.56 8.61 0.15
C PRO A 144 9.29 8.08 -0.52
N ASP A 145 9.23 6.77 -0.77
CA ASP A 145 8.07 6.11 -1.40
C ASP A 145 6.79 6.22 -0.56
N PHE A 146 6.91 6.45 0.76
CA PHE A 146 5.75 6.61 1.65
C PHE A 146 5.25 8.05 1.77
N ILE A 147 6.00 9.05 1.30
CA ILE A 147 5.58 10.46 1.34
C ILE A 147 4.25 10.68 0.61
N PRO A 148 4.04 10.15 -0.62
CA PRO A 148 2.77 10.29 -1.32
C PRO A 148 1.59 9.66 -0.57
N TYR A 149 1.81 8.48 0.02
CA TYR A 149 0.77 7.78 0.79
C TYR A 149 0.37 8.50 2.07
N MET A 150 1.37 9.08 2.75
CA MET A 150 1.15 9.73 4.04
C MET A 150 0.48 11.08 3.89
N PHE A 151 0.95 11.90 2.95
CA PHE A 151 0.56 13.30 2.85
C PHE A 151 -0.40 13.60 1.70
N GLY A 152 -0.45 12.79 0.64
CA GLY A 152 -1.38 12.98 -0.48
C GLY A 152 -2.84 13.16 -0.05
N PRO A 153 -3.39 12.32 0.85
CA PRO A 153 -4.77 12.42 1.31
C PRO A 153 -5.12 13.75 1.97
N ALA A 154 -4.16 14.43 2.64
CA ALA A 154 -4.39 15.73 3.24
C ALA A 154 -4.66 16.84 2.20
N PHE A 155 -4.31 16.61 0.95
CA PHE A 155 -4.59 17.49 -0.19
C PHE A 155 -5.75 16.98 -1.05
N GLY A 156 -6.46 15.93 -0.60
CA GLY A 156 -7.53 15.30 -1.37
C GLY A 156 -7.02 14.52 -2.59
N LEU A 157 -5.81 13.96 -2.51
CA LEU A 157 -5.17 13.20 -3.58
C LEU A 157 -4.95 11.75 -3.13
N ASP A 158 -5.24 10.80 -3.99
CA ASP A 158 -4.67 9.46 -3.90
C ASP A 158 -3.45 9.39 -4.84
N LEU A 159 -2.26 9.43 -4.26
CA LEU A 159 -1.01 9.34 -4.99
C LEU A 159 -0.43 7.91 -4.95
N SER A 160 -1.15 6.97 -4.37
CA SER A 160 -0.79 5.55 -4.35
C SER A 160 -1.22 4.84 -5.63
N THR A 161 -2.50 4.94 -5.96
CA THR A 161 -3.07 4.39 -7.18
C THR A 161 -3.13 5.42 -8.32
N GLY A 162 -3.10 6.71 -7.96
CA GLY A 162 -3.31 7.84 -8.85
C GLY A 162 -4.80 8.13 -9.10
N PHE A 163 -5.73 7.31 -8.62
CA PHE A 163 -7.16 7.45 -8.88
C PHE A 163 -7.95 7.62 -7.60
N LEU A 164 -8.89 8.58 -7.62
CA LEU A 164 -9.90 8.78 -6.59
C LEU A 164 -11.25 8.36 -7.13
N ILE A 165 -12.01 7.68 -6.30
CA ILE A 165 -13.42 7.34 -6.56
C ILE A 165 -14.25 8.10 -5.53
N ASP A 166 -15.16 8.96 -5.97
CA ASP A 166 -16.08 9.68 -5.10
C ASP A 166 -17.26 8.80 -4.64
N ASP A 167 -18.05 9.33 -3.70
CA ASP A 167 -19.24 8.63 -3.16
C ASP A 167 -20.31 8.32 -4.23
N TYR A 168 -20.21 8.92 -5.41
CA TYR A 168 -21.13 8.71 -6.56
C TYR A 168 -20.54 7.75 -7.58
N GLY A 169 -19.32 7.21 -7.35
CA GLY A 169 -18.64 6.31 -8.27
C GLY A 169 -17.91 7.00 -9.42
N ASN A 170 -17.76 8.33 -9.40
CA ASN A 170 -16.96 9.03 -10.41
C ASN A 170 -15.48 8.84 -10.14
N VAL A 171 -14.75 8.52 -11.20
CA VAL A 171 -13.29 8.32 -11.12
C VAL A 171 -12.59 9.60 -11.57
N SER A 172 -11.64 10.07 -10.77
CA SER A 172 -10.75 11.19 -11.11
C SER A 172 -9.29 10.78 -10.97
N TYR A 173 -8.42 11.40 -11.78
CA TYR A 173 -6.98 11.15 -11.74
C TYR A 173 -6.28 12.23 -10.94
N SER A 174 -5.72 11.86 -9.79
CA SER A 174 -5.14 12.79 -8.80
C SER A 174 -4.04 13.69 -9.38
N TYR A 175 -3.20 13.18 -10.27
CA TYR A 175 -2.13 13.95 -10.90
C TYR A 175 -2.64 15.00 -11.91
N SER A 176 -3.91 14.92 -12.34
CA SER A 176 -4.54 15.94 -13.18
C SER A 176 -5.09 17.12 -12.39
N ASP A 177 -5.23 17.02 -11.07
CA ASP A 177 -5.63 18.10 -10.18
C ASP A 177 -4.44 19.07 -9.98
N SER A 178 -4.26 19.98 -10.94
CA SER A 178 -3.13 20.91 -10.95
C SER A 178 -3.06 21.84 -9.73
N VAL A 179 -4.17 22.08 -9.05
CA VAL A 179 -4.23 22.98 -7.87
C VAL A 179 -3.77 22.22 -6.62
N ASN A 180 -4.40 21.10 -6.32
CA ASN A 180 -4.09 20.35 -5.12
C ASN A 180 -2.76 19.62 -5.23
N TYR A 181 -2.43 19.11 -6.42
CA TYR A 181 -1.12 18.50 -6.65
C TYR A 181 0.02 19.51 -6.51
N ARG A 182 -0.17 20.77 -6.95
CA ARG A 182 0.82 21.83 -6.72
C ARG A 182 1.01 22.12 -5.23
N LYS A 183 -0.09 22.26 -4.46
CA LYS A 183 -0.01 22.47 -3.00
C LYS A 183 0.72 21.34 -2.30
N TYR A 184 0.47 20.12 -2.72
CA TYR A 184 1.19 18.96 -2.21
C TYR A 184 2.70 19.05 -2.50
N LEU A 185 3.09 19.41 -3.73
CA LEU A 185 4.51 19.57 -4.08
C LEU A 185 5.18 20.73 -3.32
N GLU A 186 4.49 21.83 -3.11
CA GLU A 186 4.96 22.95 -2.29
C GLU A 186 5.20 22.48 -0.84
N PHE A 187 4.26 21.74 -0.27
CA PHE A 187 4.41 21.16 1.07
C PHE A 187 5.59 20.17 1.16
N VAL A 188 5.76 19.29 0.16
CA VAL A 188 6.90 18.37 0.13
C VAL A 188 8.24 19.11 0.01
N ASN A 189 8.26 20.19 -0.76
CA ASN A 189 9.43 21.06 -0.84
C ASN A 189 9.77 21.71 0.52
N ASP A 190 8.75 22.19 1.25
CA ASP A 190 8.92 22.75 2.60
C ASP A 190 9.43 21.71 3.62
N LEU A 191 9.08 20.43 3.43
CA LEU A 191 9.64 19.36 4.27
C LEU A 191 11.12 19.08 3.95
N TYR A 192 11.57 19.35 2.74
CA TYR A 192 12.93 19.10 2.31
C TYR A 192 13.90 20.22 2.73
N GLU A 193 13.45 21.48 2.82
CA GLU A 193 14.22 22.65 3.25
C GLU A 193 14.49 22.66 4.77
#